data_a334bb66b69629fc6f50041fb013dfa9
#
_entry.id   a334bb66b69629fc6f50041fb013dfa9
#
_cell.length_a   1.000
_cell.length_b   1.000
_cell.length_c   1.000
_cell.angle_alpha   90.00
_cell.angle_beta   90.00
_cell.angle_gamma   90.00
#
_symmetry.space_group_name_H-M   'P 1'
#
loop_
_entity.id
_entity.type
_entity.pdbx_description
1 polymer ?
#
loop_
_entity_poly.entity_id
_entity_poly.type
_entity_poly.pdbx_seq_one_letter_code
_entity_poly.pdbx_strand_id
1 'polypeptide(L)'
;DALYESAEVRLADDSTYMHDMRRLCYNIGKFVYLADALDDVAEDHAAKRYNPILAVWPDYDPKRGRAAYVEAHRKELGFAFASTVNRAIESFNRLPLTHVGDLLRNIIYEGLRAKTDELFAAKKKLPPPVLHAPPKEKTEKCAAECANDRCKAPRKGEDVPPADQGKEDK
;
A
#
# COMPACT_ATOMS: atom_id res chain seq x y z
N ASP A 1 -19.35 -13.23 -19.61
CA ASP A 1 -19.02 -14.49 -18.94
C ASP A 1 -17.93 -15.27 -19.68
N ALA A 2 -18.02 -15.52 -20.99
CA ALA A 2 -17.01 -16.28 -21.76
C ALA A 2 -15.59 -15.67 -21.76
N LEU A 3 -15.44 -14.35 -21.62
CA LEU A 3 -14.14 -13.67 -21.53
C LEU A 3 -13.48 -13.86 -20.15
N TYR A 4 -14.30 -14.03 -19.12
CA TYR A 4 -13.82 -14.27 -17.75
C TYR A 4 -13.35 -15.71 -17.58
N GLU A 5 -14.14 -16.68 -18.05
CA GLU A 5 -13.77 -18.10 -18.07
C GLU A 5 -12.50 -18.38 -18.88
N SER A 6 -12.32 -17.70 -20.03
CA SER A 6 -11.10 -17.90 -20.84
C SER A 6 -9.84 -17.37 -20.18
N ALA A 7 -9.96 -16.36 -19.32
CA ALA A 7 -8.84 -15.80 -18.56
C ALA A 7 -8.48 -16.71 -17.36
N GLU A 8 -9.47 -17.21 -16.63
CA GLU A 8 -9.24 -18.13 -15.50
C GLU A 8 -8.64 -19.48 -15.94
N VAL A 9 -9.13 -20.06 -17.04
CA VAL A 9 -8.59 -21.31 -17.59
C VAL A 9 -7.14 -21.13 -18.05
N ARG A 10 -6.79 -20.02 -18.68
CA ARG A 10 -5.39 -19.74 -19.06
C ARG A 10 -4.48 -19.52 -17.86
N LEU A 11 -4.98 -18.90 -16.79
CA LEU A 11 -4.23 -18.67 -15.56
C LEU A 11 -3.98 -19.96 -14.75
N ALA A 12 -4.92 -20.88 -14.79
CA ALA A 12 -4.82 -22.16 -14.05
C ALA A 12 -3.80 -23.12 -14.68
N ASP A 13 -3.58 -23.05 -15.99
CA ASP A 13 -2.78 -24.03 -16.75
C ASP A 13 -1.36 -23.54 -17.07
N ASP A 14 -1.05 -22.25 -16.86
CA ASP A 14 0.28 -21.68 -17.13
C ASP A 14 1.15 -21.64 -15.87
N SER A 15 1.89 -22.73 -15.66
CA SER A 15 2.84 -22.86 -14.55
C SER A 15 3.90 -21.76 -14.56
N THR A 16 4.27 -21.23 -15.74
CA THR A 16 5.23 -20.17 -15.94
C THR A 16 4.66 -18.82 -15.45
N TYR A 17 3.40 -18.53 -15.80
CA TYR A 17 2.70 -17.34 -15.31
C TYR A 17 2.62 -17.30 -13.79
N MET A 18 2.18 -18.41 -13.18
CA MET A 18 2.07 -18.52 -11.73
C MET A 18 3.43 -18.44 -11.04
N HIS A 19 4.48 -18.97 -11.68
CA HIS A 19 5.85 -18.85 -11.18
C HIS A 19 6.32 -17.38 -11.16
N ASP A 20 6.17 -16.67 -12.27
CA ASP A 20 6.59 -15.27 -12.36
C ASP A 20 5.72 -14.35 -11.50
N MET A 21 4.42 -14.62 -11.35
CA MET A 21 3.55 -13.90 -10.42
C MET A 21 4.00 -14.09 -8.96
N ARG A 22 4.30 -15.31 -8.54
CA ARG A 22 4.82 -15.59 -7.19
C ARG A 22 6.15 -14.88 -6.95
N ARG A 23 7.05 -14.90 -7.94
CA ARG A 23 8.34 -14.20 -7.85
C ARG A 23 8.16 -12.69 -7.75
N LEU A 24 7.24 -12.11 -8.51
CA LEU A 24 6.90 -10.70 -8.44
C LEU A 24 6.39 -10.33 -7.04
N CYS A 25 5.37 -11.03 -6.55
CA CYS A 25 4.80 -10.79 -5.23
C CYS A 25 5.84 -10.97 -4.10
N TYR A 26 6.68 -12.01 -4.20
CA TYR A 26 7.75 -12.24 -3.24
C TYR A 26 8.76 -11.08 -3.20
N ASN A 27 9.21 -10.59 -4.36
CA ASN A 27 10.19 -9.50 -4.40
C ASN A 27 9.59 -8.16 -3.97
N ILE A 28 8.32 -7.89 -4.30
CA ILE A 28 7.62 -6.71 -3.76
C ILE A 28 7.49 -6.81 -2.24
N GLY A 29 7.04 -7.94 -1.71
CA GLY A 29 6.93 -8.16 -0.27
C GLY A 29 8.29 -8.04 0.45
N LYS A 30 9.35 -8.59 -0.16
CA LYS A 30 10.72 -8.44 0.34
C LYS A 30 11.18 -6.99 0.35
N PHE A 31 10.85 -6.23 -0.69
CA PHE A 31 11.16 -4.81 -0.75
C PHE A 31 10.48 -4.04 0.39
N VAL A 32 9.18 -4.25 0.58
CA VAL A 32 8.41 -3.61 1.65
C VAL A 32 8.99 -3.95 3.01
N TYR A 33 9.28 -5.23 3.26
CA TYR A 33 9.87 -5.68 4.52
C TYR A 33 11.25 -5.06 4.79
N LEU A 34 12.11 -4.96 3.78
CA LEU A 34 13.43 -4.30 3.92
C LEU A 34 13.30 -2.78 4.13
N ALA A 35 12.33 -2.15 3.45
CA ALA A 35 12.07 -0.72 3.56
C ALA A 35 11.59 -0.37 4.97
N ASP A 36 10.68 -1.13 5.51
CA ASP A 36 10.15 -1.01 6.86
C ASP A 36 11.27 -1.22 7.90
N ALA A 37 12.01 -2.32 7.77
CA ALA A 37 13.15 -2.60 8.65
C ALA A 37 14.22 -1.49 8.64
N LEU A 38 14.50 -0.88 7.48
CA LEU A 38 15.45 0.22 7.39
C LEU A 38 14.90 1.52 7.98
N ASP A 39 13.60 1.72 7.87
CA ASP A 39 12.93 2.90 8.42
C ASP A 39 12.89 2.86 9.96
N ASP A 40 12.66 1.67 10.51
CA ASP A 40 12.47 1.43 11.94
C ASP A 40 13.76 1.08 12.70
N VAL A 41 14.93 1.08 12.05
CA VAL A 41 16.22 0.71 12.66
C VAL A 41 16.42 1.37 14.03
N ALA A 42 16.14 2.67 14.17
CA ALA A 42 16.38 3.41 15.41
C ALA A 42 15.41 3.00 16.53
N GLU A 43 14.14 2.80 16.17
CA GLU A 43 13.09 2.41 17.10
C GLU A 43 13.27 0.96 17.57
N ASP A 44 13.57 0.06 16.65
CA ASP A 44 13.79 -1.36 16.94
C ASP A 44 15.02 -1.56 17.81
N HIS A 45 16.10 -0.83 17.52
CA HIS A 45 17.30 -0.86 18.36
C HIS A 45 16.98 -0.38 19.81
N ALA A 46 16.26 0.74 19.93
CA ALA A 46 15.88 1.30 21.24
C ALA A 46 14.95 0.36 22.02
N ALA A 47 14.00 -0.25 21.33
CA ALA A 47 13.01 -1.18 21.90
C ALA A 47 13.54 -2.62 22.04
N LYS A 48 14.77 -2.89 21.59
CA LYS A 48 15.35 -4.24 21.52
C LYS A 48 14.48 -5.24 20.77
N ARG A 49 13.81 -4.76 19.73
CA ARG A 49 13.02 -5.60 18.81
C ARG A 49 13.92 -6.21 17.76
N TYR A 50 13.49 -7.35 17.23
CA TYR A 50 14.17 -7.97 16.09
C TYR A 50 14.06 -7.08 14.87
N ASN A 51 15.21 -6.82 14.23
CA ASN A 51 15.28 -6.14 12.94
C ASN A 51 16.32 -6.85 12.07
N PRO A 52 15.97 -7.29 10.85
CA PRO A 52 16.87 -8.08 10.01
C PRO A 52 18.13 -7.32 9.59
N ILE A 53 18.05 -5.99 9.47
CA ILE A 53 19.19 -5.14 9.13
C ILE A 53 20.18 -5.07 10.29
N LEU A 54 19.68 -4.86 11.51
CA LEU A 54 20.50 -4.88 12.73
C LEU A 54 21.08 -6.27 13.02
N ALA A 55 20.39 -7.33 12.62
CA ALA A 55 20.91 -8.68 12.77
C ALA A 55 22.14 -8.96 11.88
N VAL A 56 22.20 -8.32 10.71
CA VAL A 56 23.35 -8.44 9.77
C VAL A 56 24.45 -7.45 10.14
N TRP A 57 24.08 -6.21 10.47
CA TRP A 57 25.04 -5.15 10.86
C TRP A 57 24.68 -4.60 12.25
N PRO A 58 25.20 -5.19 13.34
CA PRO A 58 24.85 -4.84 14.72
C PRO A 58 25.54 -3.58 15.24
N ASP A 59 26.23 -2.83 14.40
CA ASP A 59 27.07 -1.68 14.74
C ASP A 59 26.30 -0.34 14.76
N TYR A 60 24.97 -0.38 14.93
CA TYR A 60 24.16 0.83 15.05
C TYR A 60 24.52 1.61 16.33
N ASP A 61 24.95 2.86 16.16
CA ASP A 61 25.23 3.78 17.25
C ASP A 61 24.12 4.85 17.34
N PRO A 62 23.32 4.83 18.42
CA PRO A 62 22.25 5.84 18.60
C PRO A 62 22.75 7.29 18.62
N LYS A 63 24.02 7.53 19.00
CA LYS A 63 24.60 8.87 19.03
C LYS A 63 24.84 9.41 17.61
N ARG A 64 25.19 8.53 16.67
CA ARG A 64 25.44 8.89 15.26
C ARG A 64 24.14 8.90 14.46
N GLY A 65 23.15 8.15 14.91
CA GLY A 65 21.82 8.10 14.34
C GLY A 65 21.71 7.33 13.02
N ARG A 66 20.47 7.19 12.54
CA ARG A 66 20.12 6.40 11.35
C ARG A 66 20.86 6.85 10.08
N ALA A 67 21.01 8.15 9.87
CA ALA A 67 21.64 8.67 8.65
C ALA A 67 23.11 8.21 8.51
N ALA A 68 23.88 8.25 9.60
CA ALA A 68 25.25 7.79 9.61
C ALA A 68 25.36 6.27 9.40
N TYR A 69 24.42 5.53 9.96
CA TYR A 69 24.34 4.07 9.79
C TYR A 69 24.02 3.67 8.34
N VAL A 70 23.01 4.32 7.74
CA VAL A 70 22.67 4.10 6.33
C VAL A 70 23.85 4.44 5.41
N GLU A 71 24.57 5.52 5.71
CA GLU A 71 25.74 5.90 4.92
C GLU A 71 26.90 4.90 5.06
N ALA A 72 27.14 4.37 6.26
CA ALA A 72 28.16 3.36 6.50
C ALA A 72 27.91 2.07 5.70
N HIS A 73 26.64 1.66 5.57
CA HIS A 73 26.23 0.43 4.86
C HIS A 73 25.59 0.70 3.50
N ARG A 74 25.79 1.90 2.92
CA ARG A 74 25.12 2.34 1.69
C ARG A 74 25.30 1.38 0.52
N LYS A 75 26.47 0.79 0.36
CA LYS A 75 26.76 -0.10 -0.77
C LYS A 75 26.00 -1.41 -0.66
N GLU A 76 26.05 -2.02 0.51
CA GLU A 76 25.42 -3.32 0.78
C GLU A 76 23.90 -3.21 0.78
N LEU A 77 23.36 -2.20 1.47
CA LEU A 77 21.95 -1.89 1.46
C LEU A 77 21.47 -1.55 0.04
N GLY A 78 22.20 -0.68 -0.66
CA GLY A 78 21.90 -0.32 -2.05
C GLY A 78 21.86 -1.54 -2.97
N PHE A 79 22.81 -2.46 -2.83
CA PHE A 79 22.80 -3.72 -3.57
C PHE A 79 21.59 -4.59 -3.25
N ALA A 80 21.22 -4.71 -1.96
CA ALA A 80 20.07 -5.52 -1.54
C ALA A 80 18.76 -4.96 -2.10
N PHE A 81 18.55 -3.65 -2.03
CA PHE A 81 17.38 -2.98 -2.60
C PHE A 81 17.35 -3.07 -4.13
N ALA A 82 18.43 -2.70 -4.81
CA ALA A 82 18.51 -2.74 -6.27
C ALA A 82 18.31 -4.17 -6.81
N SER A 83 18.94 -5.18 -6.19
CA SER A 83 18.75 -6.58 -6.56
C SER A 83 17.30 -7.02 -6.42
N THR A 84 16.61 -6.60 -5.35
CA THR A 84 15.20 -6.93 -5.10
C THR A 84 14.29 -6.27 -6.13
N VAL A 85 14.50 -4.98 -6.41
CA VAL A 85 13.75 -4.23 -7.44
C VAL A 85 13.96 -4.83 -8.83
N ASN A 86 15.20 -5.12 -9.21
CA ASN A 86 15.49 -5.70 -10.52
C ASN A 86 14.82 -7.06 -10.72
N ARG A 87 14.79 -7.92 -9.70
CA ARG A 87 14.06 -9.20 -9.75
C ARG A 87 12.54 -9.03 -9.86
N ALA A 88 11.98 -8.01 -9.22
CA ALA A 88 10.58 -7.66 -9.39
C ALA A 88 10.30 -7.22 -10.83
N ILE A 89 11.13 -6.34 -11.40
CA ILE A 89 11.05 -5.89 -12.80
C ILE A 89 11.15 -7.06 -13.78
N GLU A 90 12.12 -7.96 -13.58
CA GLU A 90 12.27 -9.15 -14.43
C GLU A 90 11.01 -10.01 -14.45
N SER A 91 10.43 -10.27 -13.28
CA SER A 91 9.21 -11.08 -13.18
C SER A 91 8.01 -10.36 -13.78
N PHE A 92 7.88 -9.05 -13.52
CA PHE A 92 6.81 -8.22 -14.09
C PHE A 92 6.84 -8.22 -15.61
N ASN A 93 8.01 -8.10 -16.22
CA ASN A 93 8.15 -8.03 -17.69
C ASN A 93 7.76 -9.33 -18.41
N ARG A 94 7.71 -10.45 -17.70
CA ARG A 94 7.27 -11.73 -18.25
C ARG A 94 5.77 -11.96 -18.15
N LEU A 95 5.09 -11.14 -17.34
CA LEU A 95 3.65 -11.27 -17.13
C LEU A 95 2.88 -10.58 -18.25
N PRO A 96 1.92 -11.26 -18.91
CA PRO A 96 1.07 -10.69 -19.95
C PRO A 96 -0.07 -9.84 -19.35
N LEU A 97 0.27 -8.76 -18.65
CA LEU A 97 -0.71 -7.90 -17.99
C LEU A 97 -1.30 -6.89 -18.97
N THR A 98 -2.60 -6.93 -19.21
CA THR A 98 -3.29 -6.12 -20.20
C THR A 98 -4.02 -4.90 -19.62
N HIS A 99 -4.71 -5.05 -18.47
CA HIS A 99 -5.60 -4.00 -17.96
C HIS A 99 -4.95 -3.06 -16.95
N VAL A 100 -4.08 -3.57 -16.08
CA VAL A 100 -3.42 -2.78 -15.02
C VAL A 100 -1.91 -2.67 -15.22
N GLY A 101 -1.42 -3.13 -16.37
CA GLY A 101 0.02 -3.20 -16.67
C GLY A 101 0.73 -1.85 -16.55
N ASP A 102 0.14 -0.78 -17.07
CA ASP A 102 0.76 0.55 -17.03
C ASP A 102 0.81 1.14 -15.62
N LEU A 103 -0.24 0.93 -14.82
CA LEU A 103 -0.24 1.37 -13.42
C LEU A 103 0.82 0.61 -12.59
N LEU A 104 0.86 -0.70 -12.74
CA LEU A 104 1.86 -1.53 -12.05
C LEU A 104 3.28 -1.23 -12.55
N ARG A 105 3.46 -0.95 -13.83
CA ARG A 105 4.73 -0.50 -14.41
C ARG A 105 5.24 0.74 -13.71
N ASN A 106 4.40 1.77 -13.57
CA ASN A 106 4.76 3.00 -12.88
C ASN A 106 5.18 2.74 -11.43
N ILE A 107 4.41 1.92 -10.69
CA ILE A 107 4.75 1.57 -9.29
C ILE A 107 6.09 0.82 -9.23
N ILE A 108 6.29 -0.19 -10.08
CA ILE A 108 7.46 -1.07 -10.02
C ILE A 108 8.73 -0.37 -10.52
N TYR A 109 8.66 0.39 -11.61
CA TYR A 109 9.82 1.04 -12.19
C TYR A 109 10.20 2.34 -11.50
N GLU A 110 9.21 3.16 -11.18
CA GLU A 110 9.44 4.50 -10.63
C GLU A 110 9.21 4.53 -9.11
N GLY A 111 8.10 3.95 -8.65
CA GLY A 111 7.70 4.02 -7.25
C GLY A 111 8.69 3.33 -6.30
N LEU A 112 9.15 2.11 -6.63
CA LEU A 112 10.11 1.39 -5.79
C LEU A 112 11.48 2.09 -5.77
N ARG A 113 11.91 2.68 -6.89
CA ARG A 113 13.15 3.45 -6.96
C ARG A 113 13.06 4.73 -6.16
N ALA A 114 11.99 5.52 -6.37
CA ALA A 114 11.75 6.74 -5.61
C ALA A 114 11.70 6.47 -4.10
N LYS A 115 11.05 5.37 -3.68
CA LYS A 115 11.05 4.96 -2.27
C LYS A 115 12.43 4.56 -1.77
N THR A 116 13.23 3.90 -2.59
CA THR A 116 14.62 3.60 -2.24
C THR A 116 15.42 4.88 -2.02
N ASP A 117 15.32 5.84 -2.93
CA ASP A 117 16.03 7.12 -2.83
C ASP A 117 15.61 7.90 -1.58
N GLU A 118 14.31 7.89 -1.24
CA GLU A 118 13.78 8.46 0.00
C GLU A 118 14.38 7.81 1.25
N LEU A 119 14.47 6.48 1.27
CA LEU A 119 15.02 5.72 2.39
C LEU A 119 16.51 6.01 2.63
N PHE A 120 17.26 6.25 1.55
CA PHE A 120 18.68 6.58 1.60
C PHE A 120 18.96 8.08 1.77
N ALA A 121 17.96 8.93 1.59
CA ALA A 121 18.09 10.34 1.89
C ALA A 121 18.12 10.57 3.42
N ALA A 122 18.85 11.58 3.84
CA ALA A 122 18.74 12.05 5.23
C ALA A 122 17.31 12.52 5.46
N LYS A 123 16.59 11.93 6.42
CA LYS A 123 15.22 12.35 6.75
C LYS A 123 15.25 13.83 7.13
N LYS A 124 14.80 14.71 6.23
CA LYS A 124 14.40 16.07 6.63
C LYS A 124 13.19 15.89 7.54
N LYS A 125 13.23 16.47 8.76
CA LYS A 125 12.02 16.58 9.58
C LYS A 125 11.00 17.32 8.71
N LEU A 126 10.03 16.59 8.17
CA LEU A 126 8.85 17.21 7.59
C LEU A 126 8.16 17.98 8.72
N PRO A 127 7.77 19.24 8.48
CA PRO A 127 6.89 19.93 9.41
C PRO A 127 5.64 19.06 9.62
N PRO A 128 5.07 19.04 10.84
CA PRO A 128 3.86 18.25 11.08
C PRO A 128 2.83 18.63 10.02
N PRO A 129 2.06 17.63 9.50
CA PRO A 129 1.05 17.88 8.50
C PRO A 129 0.12 18.98 9.03
N VAL A 130 0.04 20.09 8.31
CA VAL A 130 -0.94 21.13 8.60
C VAL A 130 -2.29 20.51 8.29
N LEU A 131 -2.93 19.95 9.31
CA LEU A 131 -4.33 19.60 9.24
C LEU A 131 -5.08 20.90 8.98
N HIS A 132 -5.39 21.15 7.71
CA HIS A 132 -6.39 22.17 7.41
C HIS A 132 -7.67 21.70 8.10
N ALA A 133 -8.05 22.42 9.14
CA ALA A 133 -9.38 22.23 9.73
C ALA A 133 -10.38 22.31 8.56
N PRO A 134 -11.33 21.35 8.48
CA PRO A 134 -12.34 21.41 7.44
C PRO A 134 -12.93 22.85 7.46
N PRO A 135 -13.17 23.45 6.27
CA PRO A 135 -13.76 24.77 6.23
C PRO A 135 -14.99 24.74 7.12
N LYS A 136 -15.06 25.66 8.09
CA LYS A 136 -16.27 25.81 8.92
C LYS A 136 -17.39 26.12 7.95
N GLU A 137 -18.13 25.10 7.52
CA GLU A 137 -19.38 25.31 6.81
C GLU A 137 -20.22 26.23 7.66
N LYS A 138 -20.55 27.37 7.08
CA LYS A 138 -21.41 28.35 7.72
C LYS A 138 -22.78 27.69 7.89
N THR A 139 -23.04 27.17 9.07
CA THR A 139 -24.34 26.58 9.47
C THR A 139 -25.48 27.60 9.40
N GLU A 140 -25.20 28.86 9.12
CA GLU A 140 -26.21 29.92 8.99
C GLU A 140 -27.06 29.84 7.71
N LYS A 141 -26.57 29.22 6.62
CA LYS A 141 -27.39 29.05 5.41
C LYS A 141 -28.38 27.89 5.48
N CYS A 142 -28.08 26.84 6.23
CA CYS A 142 -28.99 25.72 6.39
C CYS A 142 -30.23 26.05 7.23
N ALA A 143 -30.10 26.95 8.22
CA ALA A 143 -31.22 27.35 9.06
C ALA A 143 -32.26 28.22 8.31
N ALA A 144 -31.83 29.00 7.32
CA ALA A 144 -32.72 29.84 6.52
C ALA A 144 -33.46 29.05 5.41
N GLU A 145 -32.87 27.99 4.89
CA GLU A 145 -33.52 27.14 3.88
C GLU A 145 -34.41 26.05 4.48
N CYS A 146 -34.17 25.62 5.70
CA CYS A 146 -35.08 24.69 6.43
C CYS A 146 -36.37 25.36 6.93
N ALA A 147 -36.48 26.66 6.92
CA ALA A 147 -37.74 27.38 7.24
C ALA A 147 -38.78 27.32 6.10
N ASN A 148 -38.39 26.81 4.92
CA ASN A 148 -39.26 26.74 3.76
C ASN A 148 -39.54 25.26 3.41
N ASP A 149 -40.46 24.65 4.16
CA ASP A 149 -41.24 23.40 4.00
C ASP A 149 -40.81 22.32 2.95
N ARG A 150 -39.53 22.27 2.52
CA ARG A 150 -39.02 21.31 1.52
C ARG A 150 -38.09 20.22 2.07
N CYS A 151 -37.74 20.27 3.34
CA CYS A 151 -36.96 19.20 3.97
C CYS A 151 -37.86 18.39 4.92
N LYS A 152 -38.73 17.57 4.37
CA LYS A 152 -39.41 16.52 5.16
C LYS A 152 -38.41 15.37 5.29
N ALA A 153 -37.73 15.28 6.42
CA ALA A 153 -37.06 14.07 6.84
C ALA A 153 -38.10 12.94 7.00
N PRO A 154 -37.85 11.71 6.59
CA PRO A 154 -38.77 10.61 6.79
C PRO A 154 -38.94 10.37 8.29
N ARG A 155 -40.21 10.41 8.76
CA ARG A 155 -40.55 10.13 10.15
C ARG A 155 -40.21 8.68 10.45
N LYS A 156 -39.44 8.43 11.50
CA LYS A 156 -39.31 7.11 12.11
C LYS A 156 -40.66 6.65 12.58
N GLY A 157 -41.19 5.59 11.97
CA GLY A 157 -42.36 4.90 12.47
C GLY A 157 -43.51 4.73 11.47
N GLU A 158 -43.23 4.27 10.25
CA GLU A 158 -44.29 3.63 9.44
C GLU A 158 -43.90 2.16 9.24
N ASP A 159 -44.81 1.32 9.72
CA ASP A 159 -44.72 -0.13 9.72
C ASP A 159 -44.57 -0.68 8.29
N VAL A 160 -43.56 -1.51 8.10
CA VAL A 160 -43.39 -2.32 6.90
C VAL A 160 -44.36 -3.49 7.00
N PRO A 161 -45.33 -3.67 6.07
CA PRO A 161 -46.21 -4.85 6.07
C PRO A 161 -45.36 -6.12 5.80
N PRO A 162 -45.72 -7.27 6.40
CA PRO A 162 -45.00 -8.52 6.27
C PRO A 162 -45.08 -9.04 4.84
N ALA A 163 -43.92 -9.52 4.33
CA ALA A 163 -43.79 -10.16 3.03
C ALA A 163 -44.73 -11.37 2.94
N ASP A 164 -45.54 -11.38 1.89
CA ASP A 164 -46.44 -12.47 1.50
C ASP A 164 -45.60 -13.74 1.21
N GLN A 165 -45.84 -14.77 2.02
CA GLN A 165 -45.30 -16.11 1.81
C GLN A 165 -46.15 -16.78 0.73
N GLY A 166 -45.66 -16.72 -0.53
CA GLY A 166 -46.21 -17.50 -1.64
C GLY A 166 -46.18 -19.00 -1.35
N LYS A 167 -47.37 -19.58 -1.27
CA LYS A 167 -47.61 -21.01 -1.14
C LYS A 167 -47.04 -21.76 -2.34
N GLU A 168 -46.21 -22.74 -2.06
CA GLU A 168 -45.99 -23.87 -2.97
C GLU A 168 -47.26 -24.73 -3.02
N ASP A 169 -47.81 -24.89 -4.20
CA ASP A 169 -48.76 -25.92 -4.53
C ASP A 169 -48.29 -26.75 -5.73
N LYS A 170 -48.02 -28.03 -5.43
CA LYS A 170 -47.98 -29.23 -6.28
C LYS A 170 -47.04 -29.24 -7.50
#